data_1894541599596581b4f0a4c9cf008878
#
_entry.id   1894541599596581b4f0a4c9cf008878
#
_cell.length_a   1.000
_cell.length_b   1.000
_cell.length_c   1.000
_cell.angle_alpha   90.00
_cell.angle_beta   90.00
_cell.angle_gamma   90.00
#
_symmetry.space_group_name_H-M   'P 1'
#
loop_
_entity.id
_entity.type
_entity.pdbx_description
1 polymer ?
#
loop_
_entity_poly.entity_id
_entity_poly.type
_entity_poly.pdbx_seq_one_letter_code
_entity_poly.pdbx_strand_id
1 'polypeptide(L)'
;MNFVAPYQLYYRAEPVGCTATVLYKMYKENDVEIDKTMATLMLSAIASDTLILKSPTTTEDDKKIVKKLEEISGLDINVYGTDMLKAGTDISEFTPEEIINIDCKLFEKGNKKFRIAQVNTADLDSIFKNQAYFEQAIAKDIEKENLDLYVFAATDIINSNSKIISLGNDAPVVEKAFGVSVDNNTAMLENVVS
;
A
#
# COMPACT_ATOMS: atom_id res chain seq x y z
N MET A 1 -13.43 -10.60 -9.58
CA MET A 1 -12.67 -11.75 -9.03
C MET A 1 -13.62 -12.92 -8.94
N ASN A 2 -13.34 -14.06 -9.61
CA ASN A 2 -14.17 -15.25 -9.49
C ASN A 2 -13.64 -16.10 -8.34
N PHE A 3 -14.37 -16.14 -7.25
CA PHE A 3 -14.04 -17.01 -6.14
C PHE A 3 -14.60 -18.42 -6.42
N VAL A 4 -13.73 -19.41 -6.46
CA VAL A 4 -14.09 -20.82 -6.64
C VAL A 4 -13.44 -21.62 -5.52
N ALA A 5 -14.26 -22.26 -4.69
CA ALA A 5 -13.77 -23.21 -3.69
C ALA A 5 -14.60 -24.50 -3.79
N PRO A 6 -13.96 -25.69 -3.73
CA PRO A 6 -14.67 -26.97 -3.87
C PRO A 6 -15.64 -27.25 -2.70
N TYR A 7 -15.38 -26.65 -1.53
CA TYR A 7 -16.21 -26.79 -0.34
C TYR A 7 -16.32 -25.44 0.38
N GLN A 8 -17.51 -24.81 0.33
CA GLN A 8 -17.81 -23.56 1.03
C GLN A 8 -18.89 -23.84 2.06
N LEU A 9 -18.56 -23.64 3.35
CA LEU A 9 -19.54 -23.67 4.42
C LEU A 9 -20.16 -22.30 4.64
N TYR A 10 -19.35 -21.25 4.50
CA TYR A 10 -19.75 -19.85 4.68
C TYR A 10 -18.85 -18.93 3.86
N TYR A 11 -19.44 -17.98 3.16
CA TYR A 11 -18.72 -16.93 2.42
C TYR A 11 -19.45 -15.60 2.56
N ARG A 12 -18.73 -14.56 3.00
CA ARG A 12 -19.25 -13.20 3.08
C ARG A 12 -18.22 -12.24 2.47
N ALA A 13 -18.66 -11.45 1.51
CA ALA A 13 -17.87 -10.39 0.90
C ALA A 13 -18.72 -9.14 0.80
N GLU A 14 -18.14 -8.00 1.14
CA GLU A 14 -18.76 -6.68 1.05
C GLU A 14 -17.78 -5.69 0.40
N PRO A 15 -18.25 -4.71 -0.36
CA PRO A 15 -17.40 -3.68 -0.96
C PRO A 15 -17.04 -2.64 0.09
N VAL A 16 -16.12 -2.96 0.99
CA VAL A 16 -15.62 -2.11 2.06
C VAL A 16 -14.10 -1.99 1.99
N GLY A 17 -13.54 -1.00 2.64
CA GLY A 17 -12.10 -0.73 2.63
C GLY A 17 -11.26 -1.77 3.36
N CYS A 18 -11.83 -2.41 4.39
CA CYS A 18 -11.14 -3.41 5.20
C CYS A 18 -12.07 -4.56 5.61
N THR A 19 -11.55 -5.78 5.61
CA THR A 19 -12.29 -6.97 6.11
C THR A 19 -12.69 -6.85 7.58
N ALA A 20 -11.94 -6.08 8.40
CA ALA A 20 -12.31 -5.84 9.80
C ALA A 20 -13.66 -5.11 9.94
N THR A 21 -14.05 -4.31 8.94
CA THR A 21 -15.39 -3.70 8.85
C THR A 21 -16.49 -4.77 8.74
N VAL A 22 -16.27 -5.80 7.93
CA VAL A 22 -17.19 -6.94 7.83
C VAL A 22 -17.23 -7.71 9.14
N LEU A 23 -16.05 -7.95 9.73
CA LEU A 23 -15.94 -8.67 11.01
C LEU A 23 -16.68 -7.94 12.13
N TYR A 24 -16.55 -6.62 12.24
CA TYR A 24 -17.32 -5.83 13.19
C TYR A 24 -18.84 -6.04 13.05
N LYS A 25 -19.35 -6.02 11.81
CA LYS A 25 -20.77 -6.27 11.54
C LYS A 25 -21.19 -7.66 12.01
N MET A 26 -20.34 -8.68 11.74
CA MET A 26 -20.60 -10.05 12.18
C MET A 26 -20.68 -10.17 13.71
N TYR A 27 -19.81 -9.50 14.46
CA TYR A 27 -19.89 -9.45 15.91
C TYR A 27 -21.22 -8.89 16.38
N LYS A 28 -21.67 -7.79 15.76
CA LYS A 28 -22.96 -7.16 16.12
C LYS A 28 -24.16 -7.99 15.74
N GLU A 29 -24.14 -8.66 14.60
CA GLU A 29 -25.23 -9.52 14.12
C GLU A 29 -25.42 -10.78 14.98
N ASN A 30 -24.38 -11.19 15.68
CA ASN A 30 -24.40 -12.37 16.56
C ASN A 30 -24.42 -12.00 18.05
N ASP A 31 -24.66 -10.73 18.39
CA ASP A 31 -24.67 -10.20 19.76
C ASP A 31 -23.41 -10.55 20.57
N VAL A 32 -22.25 -10.63 19.87
CA VAL A 32 -20.94 -10.85 20.50
C VAL A 32 -20.35 -9.53 20.92
N GLU A 33 -19.91 -9.42 22.16
CA GLU A 33 -19.24 -8.25 22.69
C GLU A 33 -17.84 -8.10 22.07
N ILE A 34 -17.48 -6.86 21.73
CA ILE A 34 -16.15 -6.49 21.26
C ILE A 34 -15.40 -5.87 22.43
N ASP A 35 -14.39 -6.56 22.93
CA ASP A 35 -13.53 -6.03 23.98
C ASP A 35 -12.53 -5.00 23.45
N LYS A 36 -11.81 -4.34 24.36
CA LYS A 36 -10.82 -3.32 24.01
C LYS A 36 -9.71 -3.85 23.10
N THR A 37 -9.26 -5.06 23.32
CA THR A 37 -8.18 -5.68 22.53
C THR A 37 -8.64 -5.93 21.10
N MET A 38 -9.82 -6.54 20.93
CA MET A 38 -10.38 -6.78 19.60
C MET A 38 -10.71 -5.49 18.87
N ALA A 39 -11.24 -4.47 19.57
CA ALA A 39 -11.48 -3.16 19.00
C ALA A 39 -10.18 -2.49 18.50
N THR A 40 -9.09 -2.60 19.27
CA THR A 40 -7.77 -2.10 18.87
C THR A 40 -7.27 -2.82 17.62
N LEU A 41 -7.36 -4.15 17.55
CA LEU A 41 -6.93 -4.93 16.40
C LEU A 41 -7.74 -4.59 15.13
N MET A 42 -9.07 -4.47 15.25
CA MET A 42 -9.93 -4.06 14.14
C MET A 42 -9.61 -2.63 13.67
N LEU A 43 -9.40 -1.70 14.62
CA LEU A 43 -9.04 -0.32 14.32
C LEU A 43 -7.69 -0.24 13.59
N SER A 44 -6.71 -1.04 14.04
CA SER A 44 -5.39 -1.15 13.41
C SER A 44 -5.50 -1.66 11.96
N ALA A 45 -6.29 -2.70 11.72
CA ALA A 45 -6.50 -3.27 10.40
C ALA A 45 -7.17 -2.24 9.47
N ILE A 46 -8.21 -1.54 9.92
CA ILE A 46 -8.87 -0.50 9.12
C ILE A 46 -7.91 0.66 8.85
N ALA A 47 -7.14 1.12 9.85
CA ALA A 47 -6.16 2.19 9.66
C ALA A 47 -5.10 1.82 8.61
N SER A 48 -4.62 0.58 8.62
CA SER A 48 -3.65 0.07 7.64
C SER A 48 -4.23 -0.01 6.24
N ASP A 49 -5.36 -0.72 6.06
CA ASP A 49 -5.93 -1.00 4.73
C ASP A 49 -6.48 0.26 4.05
N THR A 50 -6.92 1.25 4.85
CA THR A 50 -7.54 2.48 4.34
C THR A 50 -6.62 3.69 4.41
N LEU A 51 -5.34 3.52 4.78
CA LEU A 51 -4.39 4.62 5.01
C LEU A 51 -5.01 5.72 5.89
N ILE A 52 -5.49 5.33 7.06
CA ILE A 52 -6.20 6.23 8.01
C ILE A 52 -7.39 6.91 7.32
N LEU A 53 -8.23 6.13 6.66
CA LEU A 53 -9.45 6.57 5.93
C LEU A 53 -9.20 7.52 4.74
N LYS A 54 -7.95 7.63 4.25
CA LYS A 54 -7.57 8.47 3.10
C LYS A 54 -7.62 7.72 1.76
N SER A 55 -7.57 6.38 1.77
CA SER A 55 -7.62 5.56 0.56
C SER A 55 -8.95 5.75 -0.19
N PRO A 56 -8.94 5.74 -1.54
CA PRO A 56 -10.16 5.75 -2.33
C PRO A 56 -11.05 4.51 -2.13
N THR A 57 -10.52 3.45 -1.54
CA THR A 57 -11.28 2.24 -1.16
C THR A 57 -12.10 2.42 0.11
N THR A 58 -11.87 3.49 0.88
CA THR A 58 -12.58 3.79 2.13
C THR A 58 -14.06 4.04 1.89
N THR A 59 -14.91 3.37 2.67
CA THR A 59 -16.36 3.50 2.59
C THR A 59 -16.94 4.24 3.79
N GLU A 60 -18.20 4.67 3.69
CA GLU A 60 -18.92 5.26 4.82
C GLU A 60 -19.13 4.27 5.98
N ASP A 61 -19.18 2.97 5.68
CA ASP A 61 -19.26 1.94 6.71
C ASP A 61 -17.97 1.85 7.50
N ASP A 62 -16.80 1.92 6.83
CA ASP A 62 -15.50 1.96 7.51
C ASP A 62 -15.44 3.14 8.48
N LYS A 63 -15.82 4.33 8.03
CA LYS A 63 -15.82 5.56 8.85
C LYS A 63 -16.74 5.47 10.07
N LYS A 64 -17.94 4.89 9.89
CA LYS A 64 -18.89 4.71 11.00
C LYS A 64 -18.40 3.71 12.04
N ILE A 65 -17.79 2.62 11.56
CA ILE A 65 -17.29 1.55 12.43
C ILE A 65 -16.04 2.01 13.17
N VAL A 66 -15.15 2.76 12.52
CA VAL A 66 -14.00 3.39 13.18
C VAL A 66 -14.44 4.19 14.41
N LYS A 67 -15.44 5.04 14.31
CA LYS A 67 -15.96 5.82 15.46
C LYS A 67 -16.37 4.92 16.62
N LYS A 68 -16.99 3.77 16.32
CA LYS A 68 -17.39 2.81 17.35
C LYS A 68 -16.22 2.09 17.97
N LEU A 69 -15.20 1.77 17.16
CA LEU A 69 -13.98 1.14 17.63
C LEU A 69 -13.13 2.10 18.47
N GLU A 70 -13.11 3.39 18.14
CA GLU A 70 -12.49 4.45 18.96
C GLU A 70 -13.16 4.58 20.33
N GLU A 71 -14.50 4.56 20.38
CA GLU A 71 -15.26 4.57 21.66
C GLU A 71 -14.88 3.38 22.56
N ILE A 72 -14.68 2.18 21.98
CA ILE A 72 -14.38 0.95 22.74
C ILE A 72 -12.89 0.88 23.11
N SER A 73 -12.01 1.18 22.17
CA SER A 73 -10.56 1.08 22.37
C SER A 73 -9.98 2.23 23.21
N GLY A 74 -10.62 3.40 23.14
CA GLY A 74 -10.10 4.64 23.70
C GLY A 74 -8.96 5.26 22.90
N LEU A 75 -8.78 4.85 21.63
CA LEU A 75 -7.74 5.34 20.71
C LEU A 75 -8.37 6.27 19.67
N ASP A 76 -7.63 7.28 19.23
CA ASP A 76 -7.94 8.11 18.07
C ASP A 76 -7.22 7.55 16.86
N ILE A 77 -7.94 7.26 15.77
CA ILE A 77 -7.37 6.64 14.57
C ILE A 77 -6.30 7.51 13.91
N ASN A 78 -6.43 8.84 13.98
CA ASN A 78 -5.46 9.73 13.34
C ASN A 78 -4.13 9.73 14.09
N VAL A 79 -4.16 9.74 15.43
CA VAL A 79 -2.96 9.71 16.25
C VAL A 79 -2.35 8.32 16.24
N TYR A 80 -3.11 7.34 16.71
CA TYR A 80 -2.67 5.96 16.81
C TYR A 80 -2.27 5.36 15.44
N GLY A 81 -3.12 5.55 14.42
CA GLY A 81 -2.87 5.03 13.09
C GLY A 81 -1.64 5.66 12.44
N THR A 82 -1.39 6.96 12.65
CA THR A 82 -0.19 7.61 12.16
C THR A 82 1.08 7.03 12.81
N ASP A 83 1.07 6.83 14.13
CA ASP A 83 2.22 6.25 14.83
C ASP A 83 2.44 4.79 14.42
N MET A 84 1.37 4.02 14.28
CA MET A 84 1.41 2.64 13.81
C MET A 84 1.99 2.55 12.37
N LEU A 85 1.51 3.39 11.45
CA LEU A 85 2.00 3.39 10.07
C LEU A 85 3.47 3.83 10.01
N LYS A 86 3.88 4.84 10.77
CA LYS A 86 5.29 5.25 10.85
C LYS A 86 6.18 4.11 11.34
N ALA A 87 5.76 3.42 12.40
CA ALA A 87 6.51 2.27 12.92
C ALA A 87 6.59 1.12 11.89
N GLY A 88 5.50 0.88 11.16
CA GLY A 88 5.44 -0.16 10.11
C GLY A 88 6.16 0.21 8.80
N THR A 89 6.51 1.47 8.61
CA THR A 89 7.23 1.95 7.41
C THR A 89 8.71 2.26 7.66
N ASP A 90 9.22 1.87 8.81
CA ASP A 90 10.66 1.96 9.08
C ASP A 90 11.41 0.90 8.27
N ILE A 91 12.08 1.37 7.23
CA ILE A 91 12.88 0.54 6.30
C ILE A 91 14.39 0.72 6.51
N SER A 92 14.79 1.36 7.62
CA SER A 92 16.20 1.73 7.88
C SER A 92 17.14 0.51 8.01
N GLU A 93 16.59 -0.66 8.34
CA GLU A 93 17.36 -1.90 8.47
C GLU A 93 17.45 -2.70 7.16
N PHE A 94 16.73 -2.29 6.11
CA PHE A 94 16.68 -3.01 4.83
C PHE A 94 17.68 -2.43 3.82
N THR A 95 18.28 -3.30 3.02
CA THR A 95 19.08 -2.88 1.87
C THR A 95 18.18 -2.40 0.72
N PRO A 96 18.70 -1.59 -0.22
CA PRO A 96 17.93 -1.19 -1.40
C PRO A 96 17.38 -2.38 -2.20
N GLU A 97 18.16 -3.46 -2.33
CA GLU A 97 17.75 -4.70 -2.98
C GLU A 97 16.56 -5.36 -2.28
N GLU A 98 16.50 -5.34 -0.96
CA GLU A 98 15.36 -5.85 -0.21
C GLU A 98 14.15 -4.93 -0.35
N ILE A 99 14.34 -3.61 -0.25
CA ILE A 99 13.25 -2.63 -0.33
C ILE A 99 12.50 -2.71 -1.67
N ILE A 100 13.21 -2.78 -2.79
CA ILE A 100 12.58 -2.87 -4.12
C ILE A 100 11.83 -4.20 -4.34
N ASN A 101 11.97 -5.16 -3.42
CA ASN A 101 11.32 -6.47 -3.49
C ASN A 101 10.27 -6.71 -2.38
N ILE A 102 10.04 -5.78 -1.46
CA ILE A 102 9.06 -5.94 -0.36
C ILE A 102 7.66 -6.20 -0.92
N ASP A 103 7.19 -5.37 -1.85
CA ASP A 103 5.93 -5.59 -2.60
C ASP A 103 6.22 -5.32 -4.08
N CYS A 104 6.68 -6.36 -4.76
CA CYS A 104 7.07 -6.31 -6.15
C CYS A 104 6.28 -7.33 -6.96
N LYS A 105 5.67 -6.89 -8.06
CA LYS A 105 4.90 -7.74 -8.97
C LYS A 105 5.49 -7.71 -10.36
N LEU A 106 5.59 -8.90 -10.95
CA LEU A 106 5.99 -9.09 -12.33
C LEU A 106 4.75 -9.13 -13.22
N PHE A 107 4.82 -8.40 -14.33
CA PHE A 107 3.79 -8.38 -15.35
C PHE A 107 4.39 -8.72 -16.71
N GLU A 108 3.64 -9.49 -17.50
CA GLU A 108 3.97 -9.81 -18.89
C GLU A 108 2.78 -9.43 -19.77
N LYS A 109 3.04 -8.65 -20.82
CA LYS A 109 2.01 -8.25 -21.78
C LYS A 109 2.59 -8.25 -23.20
N GLY A 110 2.12 -9.17 -24.03
CA GLY A 110 2.70 -9.40 -25.35
C GLY A 110 4.14 -9.91 -25.21
N ASN A 111 5.07 -9.18 -25.80
CA ASN A 111 6.51 -9.47 -25.70
C ASN A 111 7.24 -8.59 -24.68
N LYS A 112 6.48 -7.87 -23.85
CA LYS A 112 7.02 -6.95 -22.85
C LYS A 112 6.94 -7.55 -21.47
N LYS A 113 7.99 -7.33 -20.68
CA LYS A 113 8.16 -7.82 -19.34
C LYS A 113 8.54 -6.67 -18.41
N PHE A 114 7.75 -6.43 -17.37
CA PHE A 114 8.00 -5.32 -16.47
C PHE A 114 7.66 -5.63 -15.02
N ARG A 115 8.36 -4.97 -14.12
CA ARG A 115 8.09 -5.03 -12.68
C ARG A 115 7.56 -3.70 -12.18
N ILE A 116 6.62 -3.79 -11.24
CA ILE A 116 6.15 -2.67 -10.44
C ILE A 116 6.37 -3.07 -8.98
N ALA A 117 7.16 -2.28 -8.29
CA ALA A 117 7.43 -2.42 -6.87
C ALA A 117 6.95 -1.19 -6.12
N GLN A 118 6.52 -1.38 -4.89
CA GLN A 118 6.05 -0.30 -4.05
C GLN A 118 6.50 -0.45 -2.60
N VAL A 119 6.64 0.69 -1.93
CA VAL A 119 6.87 0.77 -0.49
C VAL A 119 6.14 1.99 0.08
N ASN A 120 5.56 1.81 1.25
CA ASN A 120 5.01 2.92 2.02
C ASN A 120 6.12 3.54 2.87
N THR A 121 6.14 4.85 2.96
CA THR A 121 7.09 5.59 3.81
C THR A 121 6.43 6.81 4.43
N ALA A 122 6.94 7.22 5.57
CA ALA A 122 6.63 8.51 6.19
C ALA A 122 7.63 9.61 5.80
N ASP A 123 8.72 9.25 5.10
CA ASP A 123 9.81 10.15 4.72
C ASP A 123 10.37 9.77 3.34
N LEU A 124 9.84 10.41 2.30
CA LEU A 124 10.34 10.24 0.93
C LEU A 124 11.80 10.68 0.78
N ASP A 125 12.22 11.72 1.49
CA ASP A 125 13.56 12.27 1.36
C ASP A 125 14.62 11.26 1.81
N SER A 126 14.33 10.46 2.82
CA SER A 126 15.24 9.40 3.30
C SER A 126 15.52 8.36 2.21
N ILE A 127 14.50 7.98 1.43
CA ILE A 127 14.64 7.06 0.30
C ILE A 127 15.43 7.73 -0.84
N PHE A 128 15.02 8.91 -1.26
CA PHE A 128 15.57 9.55 -2.46
C PHE A 128 16.95 10.18 -2.27
N LYS A 129 17.42 10.41 -1.04
CA LYS A 129 18.84 10.66 -0.75
C LYS A 129 19.73 9.51 -1.21
N ASN A 130 19.22 8.32 -1.25
CA ASN A 130 19.92 7.09 -1.64
C ASN A 130 19.53 6.61 -3.05
N GLN A 131 18.91 7.47 -3.88
CA GLN A 131 18.39 7.12 -5.21
C GLN A 131 19.36 6.28 -6.04
N ALA A 132 20.64 6.65 -6.08
CA ALA A 132 21.65 5.94 -6.87
C ALA A 132 21.80 4.46 -6.47
N TYR A 133 21.62 4.11 -5.19
CA TYR A 133 21.67 2.72 -4.74
C TYR A 133 20.43 1.93 -5.20
N PHE A 134 19.24 2.57 -5.17
CA PHE A 134 18.02 1.98 -5.71
C PHE A 134 18.13 1.76 -7.22
N GLU A 135 18.65 2.74 -7.96
CA GLU A 135 18.87 2.62 -9.41
C GLU A 135 19.82 1.48 -9.75
N GLN A 136 20.91 1.29 -8.97
CA GLN A 136 21.82 0.18 -9.15
C GLN A 136 21.15 -1.18 -8.88
N ALA A 137 20.34 -1.30 -7.82
CA ALA A 137 19.60 -2.52 -7.51
C ALA A 137 18.60 -2.85 -8.61
N ILE A 138 17.84 -1.85 -9.07
CA ILE A 138 16.88 -1.99 -10.17
C ILE A 138 17.56 -2.39 -11.48
N ALA A 139 18.70 -1.78 -11.80
CA ALA A 139 19.45 -2.11 -13.02
C ALA A 139 19.91 -3.57 -13.03
N LYS A 140 20.38 -4.09 -11.89
CA LYS A 140 20.74 -5.52 -11.74
C LYS A 140 19.55 -6.45 -11.99
N ASP A 141 18.37 -6.09 -11.47
CA ASP A 141 17.13 -6.87 -11.68
C ASP A 141 16.68 -6.83 -13.15
N ILE A 142 16.79 -5.67 -13.81
CA ILE A 142 16.49 -5.51 -15.24
C ILE A 142 17.38 -6.45 -16.07
N GLU A 143 18.68 -6.45 -15.84
CA GLU A 143 19.61 -7.33 -16.56
C GLU A 143 19.35 -8.82 -16.29
N LYS A 144 19.20 -9.18 -15.01
CA LYS A 144 19.00 -10.56 -14.58
C LYS A 144 17.74 -11.20 -15.15
N GLU A 145 16.66 -10.42 -15.25
CA GLU A 145 15.35 -10.94 -15.64
C GLU A 145 14.93 -10.53 -17.06
N ASN A 146 15.76 -9.77 -17.77
CA ASN A 146 15.48 -9.21 -19.09
C ASN A 146 14.18 -8.40 -19.09
N LEU A 147 14.08 -7.42 -18.18
CA LEU A 147 12.92 -6.55 -18.07
C LEU A 147 13.00 -5.40 -19.06
N ASP A 148 11.87 -5.02 -19.65
CA ASP A 148 11.75 -3.83 -20.49
C ASP A 148 11.57 -2.55 -19.64
N LEU A 149 10.97 -2.71 -18.45
CA LEU A 149 10.65 -1.61 -17.54
C LEU A 149 10.66 -2.08 -16.10
N TYR A 150 11.18 -1.24 -15.22
CA TYR A 150 11.01 -1.35 -13.77
C TYR A 150 10.50 -0.02 -13.23
N VAL A 151 9.41 -0.04 -12.48
CA VAL A 151 8.87 1.11 -11.75
C VAL A 151 8.91 0.80 -10.26
N PHE A 152 9.63 1.60 -9.51
CA PHE A 152 9.62 1.57 -8.05
C PHE A 152 8.88 2.80 -7.53
N ALA A 153 7.82 2.61 -6.76
CA ALA A 153 7.01 3.67 -6.18
C ALA A 153 7.20 3.72 -4.66
N ALA A 154 7.65 4.85 -4.14
CA ALA A 154 7.62 5.15 -2.72
C ALA A 154 6.43 6.06 -2.44
N THR A 155 5.48 5.58 -1.63
CA THR A 155 4.24 6.30 -1.30
C THR A 155 4.36 6.97 0.05
N ASP A 156 4.24 8.29 0.05
CA ASP A 156 4.13 9.10 1.27
C ASP A 156 2.73 8.89 1.88
N ILE A 157 2.69 8.16 2.97
CA ILE A 157 1.45 7.85 3.69
C ILE A 157 0.83 9.06 4.39
N ILE A 158 1.60 10.13 4.60
CA ILE A 158 1.15 11.36 5.28
C ILE A 158 0.45 12.27 4.28
N ASN A 159 1.10 12.52 3.12
CA ASN A 159 0.62 13.47 2.12
C ASN A 159 -0.13 12.82 0.95
N SER A 160 -0.23 11.49 0.93
CA SER A 160 -0.93 10.72 -0.12
C SER A 160 -0.39 10.97 -1.53
N ASN A 161 0.92 11.11 -1.66
CA ASN A 161 1.64 11.26 -2.91
C ASN A 161 2.61 10.10 -3.10
N SER A 162 2.93 9.75 -4.34
CA SER A 162 3.98 8.78 -4.63
C SER A 162 5.10 9.43 -5.43
N LYS A 163 6.35 9.13 -5.07
CA LYS A 163 7.49 9.43 -5.91
C LYS A 163 8.03 8.14 -6.49
N ILE A 164 8.30 8.14 -7.79
CA ILE A 164 8.72 6.93 -8.51
C ILE A 164 10.15 7.03 -9.01
N ILE A 165 10.79 5.86 -9.16
CA ILE A 165 11.97 5.66 -10.00
C ILE A 165 11.52 4.78 -11.17
N SER A 166 11.84 5.18 -12.40
CA SER A 166 11.50 4.46 -13.63
C SER A 166 12.75 4.19 -14.44
N LEU A 167 13.08 2.93 -14.66
CA LEU A 167 14.25 2.47 -15.41
C LEU A 167 13.89 1.41 -16.44
N GLY A 168 14.69 1.32 -17.50
CA GLY A 168 14.54 0.35 -18.59
C GLY A 168 14.28 1.03 -19.93
N ASN A 169 14.22 0.22 -20.98
CA ASN A 169 14.05 0.73 -22.36
C ASN A 169 12.68 1.38 -22.59
N ASP A 170 11.68 0.95 -21.82
CA ASP A 170 10.31 1.45 -21.90
C ASP A 170 9.99 2.49 -20.82
N ALA A 171 10.98 3.02 -20.07
CA ALA A 171 10.78 4.04 -19.04
C ALA A 171 9.94 5.25 -19.50
N PRO A 172 10.03 5.76 -20.76
CA PRO A 172 9.19 6.85 -21.23
C PRO A 172 7.68 6.54 -21.27
N VAL A 173 7.28 5.27 -21.18
CA VAL A 173 5.85 4.89 -21.12
C VAL A 173 5.19 5.45 -19.85
N VAL A 174 5.94 5.60 -18.78
CA VAL A 174 5.46 6.11 -17.48
C VAL A 174 4.98 7.56 -17.60
N GLU A 175 5.70 8.42 -18.33
CA GLU A 175 5.29 9.80 -18.57
C GLU A 175 3.91 9.87 -19.21
N LYS A 176 3.69 9.03 -20.22
CA LYS A 176 2.42 8.96 -20.95
C LYS A 176 1.30 8.34 -20.11
N ALA A 177 1.63 7.34 -19.29
CA ALA A 177 0.66 6.63 -18.47
C ALA A 177 0.11 7.50 -17.33
N PHE A 178 0.97 8.32 -16.71
CA PHE A 178 0.60 9.16 -15.57
C PHE A 178 0.45 10.65 -15.92
N GLY A 179 0.80 11.07 -17.15
CA GLY A 179 0.73 12.47 -17.54
C GLY A 179 1.75 13.36 -16.83
N VAL A 180 2.90 12.82 -16.48
CA VAL A 180 3.98 13.49 -15.76
C VAL A 180 5.26 13.52 -16.60
N SER A 181 6.19 14.41 -16.27
CA SER A 181 7.55 14.37 -16.82
C SER A 181 8.46 13.59 -15.86
N VAL A 182 9.29 12.71 -16.42
CA VAL A 182 10.34 12.00 -15.69
C VAL A 182 11.64 12.77 -15.83
N ASP A 183 12.18 13.25 -14.71
CA ASP A 183 13.48 13.93 -14.64
C ASP A 183 14.41 13.10 -13.76
N ASN A 184 15.64 12.89 -14.24
CA ASN A 184 16.64 12.07 -13.55
C ASN A 184 16.07 10.73 -13.05
N ASN A 185 15.38 10.01 -13.93
CA ASN A 185 14.67 8.74 -13.69
C ASN A 185 13.54 8.82 -12.66
N THR A 186 13.15 9.99 -12.18
CA THR A 186 12.11 10.16 -11.15
C THR A 186 10.95 11.02 -11.61
N ALA A 187 9.79 10.78 -11.04
CA ALA A 187 8.63 11.66 -11.15
C ALA A 187 7.82 11.67 -9.85
N MET A 188 7.15 12.79 -9.58
CA MET A 188 6.17 12.90 -8.51
C MET A 188 4.77 12.63 -9.06
N LEU A 189 4.03 11.76 -8.42
CA LEU A 189 2.65 11.44 -8.72
C LEU A 189 1.78 12.00 -7.59
N GLU A 190 1.17 13.15 -7.84
CA GLU A 190 0.33 13.81 -6.85
C GLU A 190 -1.00 13.10 -6.68
N ASN A 191 -1.44 12.91 -5.43
CA ASN A 191 -2.69 12.21 -5.07
C ASN A 191 -2.78 10.77 -5.62
N VAL A 192 -1.65 10.14 -5.89
CA VAL A 192 -1.56 8.73 -6.25
C VAL A 192 -1.00 7.98 -5.06
N VAL A 193 -1.78 7.03 -4.57
CA VAL A 193 -1.39 6.09 -3.52
C VAL A 193 -1.46 4.67 -4.07
N SER A 194 -0.62 3.81 -3.56
CA SER A 194 -0.53 2.41 -3.96
C SER A 194 -1.58 1.55 -3.24
#